data_00b5fb6d4e412894ba0a87e2b34fce97
#
_entry.id   00b5fb6d4e412894ba0a87e2b34fce97
#
_cell.length_a   1.000
_cell.length_b   1.000
_cell.length_c   1.000
_cell.angle_alpha   90.00
_cell.angle_beta   90.00
_cell.angle_gamma   90.00
#
_symmetry.space_group_name_H-M   'P 1'
#
loop_
_entity.id
_entity.type
_entity.pdbx_description
1 polymer ?
#
loop_
_entity_poly.entity_id
_entity_poly.type
_entity_poly.pdbx_seq_one_letter_code
_entity_poly.pdbx_strand_id
1 'polypeptide(L)'
;MNSFTTKVALTTDIWTSSHNHTSYLGITMHYIDNNWDLKKCILDFIPIEESHSSRLILSKIIDLLQEFNLNNRIISLTTDNGSNMLACGRDLANELEICFCNLSFSYKRCAAHIINLAVKAEMKHLDTSIMKLRRFVIKIRNSQVLLDDLKSICRIKNKEFLMPIQDVETRWNATYQMIERQIVMQDVMEILVNSHENILKSLYPTSSEWPKIMVYILF
;
A
#
# COMPACT_ATOMS: atom_id res chain seq x y z
N MET A 1 -36.26 -16.76 -0.96
CA MET A 1 -35.10 -15.87 -0.97
C MET A 1 -35.19 -14.98 0.25
N ASN A 2 -34.37 -15.19 1.27
CA ASN A 2 -34.32 -14.28 2.43
C ASN A 2 -33.80 -12.92 1.93
N SER A 3 -34.66 -11.90 1.98
CA SER A 3 -34.25 -10.53 1.65
C SER A 3 -33.24 -10.07 2.71
N PHE A 4 -32.01 -10.03 2.34
CA PHE A 4 -30.95 -9.48 3.17
C PHE A 4 -31.25 -7.98 3.38
N THR A 5 -31.73 -7.60 4.54
CA THR A 5 -32.16 -6.22 4.84
C THR A 5 -31.05 -5.37 5.49
N THR A 6 -29.90 -5.96 5.74
CA THR A 6 -28.78 -5.32 6.46
C THR A 6 -28.18 -4.18 5.64
N LYS A 7 -27.88 -3.08 6.30
CA LYS A 7 -27.10 -1.97 5.72
C LYS A 7 -25.65 -2.43 5.48
N VAL A 8 -25.03 -1.91 4.42
CA VAL A 8 -23.69 -2.31 4.00
C VAL A 8 -22.78 -1.10 3.84
N ALA A 9 -21.49 -1.30 4.11
CA ALA A 9 -20.42 -0.35 3.79
C ALA A 9 -19.51 -0.96 2.72
N LEU A 10 -19.03 -0.17 1.79
CA LEU A 10 -18.08 -0.60 0.78
C LEU A 10 -16.71 0.03 1.00
N THR A 11 -15.68 -0.73 0.68
CA THR A 11 -14.33 -0.20 0.45
C THR A 11 -13.90 -0.54 -0.95
N THR A 12 -13.23 0.40 -1.62
CA THR A 12 -12.68 0.16 -2.95
C THR A 12 -11.28 0.71 -3.08
N ASP A 13 -10.49 0.03 -3.89
CA ASP A 13 -9.12 0.37 -4.23
C ASP A 13 -8.85 0.04 -5.70
N ILE A 14 -7.94 0.80 -6.32
CA ILE A 14 -7.49 0.53 -7.69
C ILE A 14 -6.01 0.22 -7.64
N TRP A 15 -5.63 -0.93 -8.18
CA TRP A 15 -4.22 -1.27 -8.35
C TRP A 15 -3.93 -1.76 -9.76
N THR A 16 -2.71 -1.53 -10.20
CA THR A 16 -2.22 -2.04 -11.47
C THR A 16 -1.34 -3.27 -11.23
N SER A 17 -1.66 -4.35 -11.89
CA SER A 17 -0.86 -5.58 -11.87
C SER A 17 0.50 -5.34 -12.53
N SER A 18 1.57 -5.68 -11.83
CA SER A 18 2.94 -5.58 -12.37
C SER A 18 3.23 -6.62 -13.46
N HIS A 19 2.40 -7.67 -13.56
CA HIS A 19 2.61 -8.77 -14.49
C HIS A 19 2.03 -8.47 -15.89
N ASN A 20 0.78 -8.00 -15.94
CA ASN A 20 0.06 -7.76 -17.20
C ASN A 20 -0.28 -6.28 -17.43
N HIS A 21 0.18 -5.38 -16.56
CA HIS A 21 -0.10 -3.94 -16.60
C HIS A 21 -1.59 -3.56 -16.65
N THR A 22 -2.47 -4.48 -16.33
CA THR A 22 -3.90 -4.23 -16.24
C THR A 22 -4.23 -3.66 -14.86
N SER A 23 -5.07 -2.64 -14.84
CA SER A 23 -5.60 -2.07 -13.61
C SER A 23 -6.91 -2.74 -13.24
N TYR A 24 -7.13 -2.89 -11.95
CA TYR A 24 -8.33 -3.53 -11.40
C TYR A 24 -8.94 -2.64 -10.32
N LEU A 25 -10.26 -2.50 -10.37
CA LEU A 25 -11.06 -1.91 -9.30
C LEU A 25 -11.57 -3.06 -8.42
N GLY A 26 -11.04 -3.17 -7.20
CA GLY A 26 -11.51 -4.12 -6.21
C GLY A 26 -12.57 -3.50 -5.32
N ILE A 27 -13.67 -4.19 -5.09
CA ILE A 27 -14.76 -3.73 -4.25
C ILE A 27 -15.05 -4.78 -3.19
N THR A 28 -14.93 -4.37 -1.92
CA THR A 28 -15.20 -5.22 -0.76
C THR A 28 -16.39 -4.66 -0.01
N MET A 29 -17.34 -5.53 0.30
CA MET A 29 -18.50 -5.23 1.12
C MET A 29 -18.27 -5.63 2.58
N HIS A 30 -18.71 -4.77 3.49
CA HIS A 30 -18.70 -4.99 4.93
C HIS A 30 -20.13 -4.87 5.46
N TYR A 31 -20.52 -5.78 6.33
CA TYR A 31 -21.85 -5.78 6.95
C TYR A 31 -21.81 -6.45 8.30
N ILE A 32 -22.81 -6.17 9.13
CA ILE A 32 -22.99 -6.83 10.42
C ILE A 32 -24.09 -7.89 10.24
N ASP A 33 -23.79 -9.13 10.59
CA ASP A 33 -24.76 -10.22 10.52
C ASP A 33 -25.72 -10.24 11.72
N ASN A 34 -26.65 -11.19 11.73
CA ASN A 34 -27.65 -11.32 12.79
C ASN A 34 -27.05 -11.67 14.16
N ASN A 35 -25.82 -12.13 14.21
CA ASN A 35 -25.09 -12.42 15.45
C ASN A 35 -24.24 -11.23 15.92
N TRP A 36 -24.38 -10.07 15.28
CA TRP A 36 -23.58 -8.88 15.53
C TRP A 36 -22.10 -9.02 15.15
N ASP A 37 -21.76 -10.00 14.32
CA ASP A 37 -20.40 -10.17 13.81
C ASP A 37 -20.20 -9.30 12.59
N LEU A 38 -19.05 -8.62 12.53
CA LEU A 38 -18.61 -7.92 11.32
C LEU A 38 -18.13 -8.94 10.28
N LYS A 39 -18.81 -8.98 9.16
CA LYS A 39 -18.47 -9.81 8.00
C LYS A 39 -17.96 -8.95 6.86
N LYS A 40 -17.10 -9.56 6.03
CA LYS A 40 -16.62 -8.95 4.80
C LYS A 40 -16.62 -9.98 3.67
N CYS A 41 -16.91 -9.53 2.48
CA CYS A 41 -16.76 -10.32 1.27
C CYS A 41 -16.32 -9.42 0.12
N ILE A 42 -15.57 -10.01 -0.81
CA ILE A 42 -15.25 -9.34 -2.06
C ILE A 42 -16.50 -9.42 -2.93
N LEU A 43 -16.98 -8.27 -3.40
CA LEU A 43 -18.10 -8.23 -4.34
C LEU A 43 -17.63 -8.49 -5.76
N ASP A 44 -16.56 -7.80 -6.17
CA ASP A 44 -16.05 -7.94 -7.52
C ASP A 44 -14.61 -7.44 -7.67
N PHE A 45 -13.98 -7.87 -8.78
CA PHE A 45 -12.72 -7.39 -9.33
C PHE A 45 -12.91 -7.00 -10.79
N ILE A 46 -13.10 -5.71 -11.02
CA ILE A 46 -13.44 -5.19 -12.33
C ILE A 46 -12.16 -4.73 -13.04
N PRO A 47 -11.78 -5.31 -14.19
CA PRO A 47 -10.67 -4.80 -14.97
C PRO A 47 -11.01 -3.41 -15.54
N ILE A 48 -10.04 -2.50 -15.50
CA ILE A 48 -10.14 -1.17 -16.09
C ILE A 48 -9.14 -1.09 -17.23
N GLU A 49 -9.64 -1.13 -18.44
CA GLU A 49 -8.85 -1.11 -19.68
C GLU A 49 -8.62 0.30 -20.20
N GLU A 50 -9.38 1.28 -19.68
CA GLU A 50 -9.33 2.69 -20.09
C GLU A 50 -8.66 3.55 -19.00
N SER A 51 -8.60 4.87 -19.26
CA SER A 51 -8.08 5.80 -18.25
C SER A 51 -8.97 5.78 -16.99
N HIS A 52 -8.35 5.82 -15.81
CA HIS A 52 -9.02 5.77 -14.50
C HIS A 52 -9.82 7.06 -14.21
N SER A 53 -10.73 7.44 -15.09
CA SER A 53 -11.56 8.63 -14.88
C SER A 53 -12.58 8.38 -13.76
N SER A 54 -12.91 9.43 -13.00
CA SER A 54 -13.93 9.36 -11.95
C SER A 54 -15.29 8.88 -12.50
N ARG A 55 -15.64 9.28 -13.71
CA ARG A 55 -16.89 8.88 -14.37
C ARG A 55 -16.95 7.39 -14.67
N LEU A 56 -15.85 6.81 -15.19
CA LEU A 56 -15.80 5.36 -15.46
C LEU A 56 -15.90 4.55 -14.15
N ILE A 57 -15.17 4.97 -13.12
CA ILE A 57 -15.21 4.32 -11.80
C ILE A 57 -16.63 4.40 -11.22
N LEU A 58 -17.25 5.57 -11.30
CA LEU A 58 -18.63 5.79 -10.84
C LEU A 58 -19.62 4.86 -11.54
N SER A 59 -19.58 4.77 -12.87
CA SER A 59 -20.50 3.90 -13.61
C SER A 59 -20.35 2.43 -13.17
N LYS A 60 -19.11 1.95 -13.02
CA LYS A 60 -18.85 0.57 -12.57
C LYS A 60 -19.39 0.30 -11.17
N ILE A 61 -19.25 1.27 -10.25
CA ILE A 61 -19.80 1.14 -8.89
C ILE A 61 -21.34 1.14 -8.94
N ILE A 62 -21.97 2.02 -9.72
CA ILE A 62 -23.43 2.08 -9.83
C ILE A 62 -23.99 0.79 -10.44
N ASP A 63 -23.38 0.29 -11.52
CA ASP A 63 -23.78 -0.97 -12.16
C ASP A 63 -23.75 -2.12 -11.12
N LEU A 64 -22.67 -2.21 -10.33
CA LEU A 64 -22.54 -3.21 -9.28
C LEU A 64 -23.60 -3.04 -8.17
N LEU A 65 -23.85 -1.81 -7.72
CA LEU A 65 -24.86 -1.53 -6.71
C LEU A 65 -26.27 -1.92 -7.19
N GLN A 66 -26.56 -1.74 -8.48
CA GLN A 66 -27.82 -2.16 -9.09
C GLN A 66 -27.92 -3.67 -9.20
N GLU A 67 -26.87 -4.35 -9.67
CA GLU A 67 -26.81 -5.80 -9.80
C GLU A 67 -27.10 -6.52 -8.48
N PHE A 68 -26.50 -6.02 -7.38
CA PHE A 68 -26.68 -6.59 -6.04
C PHE A 68 -27.83 -5.97 -5.23
N ASN A 69 -28.63 -5.06 -5.81
CA ASN A 69 -29.74 -4.35 -5.16
C ASN A 69 -29.28 -3.61 -3.87
N LEU A 70 -28.14 -2.93 -3.94
CA LEU A 70 -27.51 -2.26 -2.79
C LEU A 70 -27.77 -0.74 -2.72
N ASN A 71 -28.37 -0.13 -3.75
CA ASN A 71 -28.53 1.34 -3.86
C ASN A 71 -29.13 2.00 -2.61
N ASN A 72 -30.16 1.38 -2.02
CA ASN A 72 -30.83 1.87 -0.81
C ASN A 72 -30.27 1.28 0.48
N ARG A 73 -29.22 0.48 0.40
CA ARG A 73 -28.65 -0.26 1.54
C ARG A 73 -27.24 0.14 1.84
N ILE A 74 -26.52 0.69 0.88
CA ILE A 74 -25.20 1.24 1.09
C ILE A 74 -25.26 2.47 2.01
N ILE A 75 -24.48 2.45 3.08
CA ILE A 75 -24.34 3.57 4.03
C ILE A 75 -23.04 4.33 3.87
N SER A 76 -22.02 3.69 3.33
CA SER A 76 -20.75 4.37 3.07
C SER A 76 -19.92 3.71 1.98
N LEU A 77 -19.12 4.53 1.31
CA LEU A 77 -18.01 4.11 0.47
C LEU A 77 -16.72 4.72 1.03
N THR A 78 -15.71 3.89 1.24
CA THR A 78 -14.36 4.34 1.62
C THR A 78 -13.39 4.07 0.47
N THR A 79 -12.64 5.09 0.06
CA THR A 79 -11.60 4.97 -0.98
C THR A 79 -10.28 5.56 -0.51
N ASP A 80 -9.22 5.37 -1.28
CA ASP A 80 -8.00 6.15 -1.14
C ASP A 80 -8.23 7.65 -1.44
N ASN A 81 -7.18 8.47 -1.37
CA ASN A 81 -7.26 9.91 -1.60
C ASN A 81 -6.85 10.32 -3.03
N GLY A 82 -6.87 9.41 -3.99
CA GLY A 82 -6.67 9.75 -5.39
C GLY A 82 -7.72 10.77 -5.87
N SER A 83 -7.33 11.75 -6.70
CA SER A 83 -8.23 12.82 -7.15
C SER A 83 -9.46 12.29 -7.89
N ASN A 84 -9.28 11.24 -8.68
CA ASN A 84 -10.35 10.51 -9.38
C ASN A 84 -11.32 9.82 -8.40
N MET A 85 -10.79 9.21 -7.32
CA MET A 85 -11.59 8.56 -6.29
C MET A 85 -12.35 9.56 -5.43
N LEU A 86 -11.74 10.71 -5.12
CA LEU A 86 -12.40 11.81 -4.42
C LEU A 86 -13.57 12.39 -5.22
N ALA A 87 -13.38 12.55 -6.53
CA ALA A 87 -14.45 13.01 -7.42
C ALA A 87 -15.56 11.94 -7.51
N CYS A 88 -15.20 10.69 -7.76
CA CYS A 88 -16.13 9.56 -7.81
C CYS A 88 -16.98 9.44 -6.54
N GLY A 89 -16.38 9.57 -5.35
CA GLY A 89 -17.11 9.47 -4.09
C GLY A 89 -18.14 10.58 -3.89
N ARG A 90 -17.83 11.80 -4.32
CA ARG A 90 -18.80 12.92 -4.29
C ARG A 90 -19.93 12.73 -5.29
N ASP A 91 -19.56 12.33 -6.50
CA ASP A 91 -20.55 12.13 -7.58
C ASP A 91 -21.49 10.96 -7.24
N LEU A 92 -20.97 9.90 -6.61
CA LEU A 92 -21.78 8.78 -6.11
C LEU A 92 -22.75 9.22 -5.01
N ALA A 93 -22.33 10.09 -4.10
CA ALA A 93 -23.22 10.61 -3.06
C ALA A 93 -24.40 11.35 -3.66
N ASN A 94 -24.15 12.23 -4.64
CA ASN A 94 -25.19 12.96 -5.35
C ASN A 94 -26.12 12.02 -6.14
N GLU A 95 -25.57 11.03 -6.82
CA GLU A 95 -26.36 10.05 -7.59
C GLU A 95 -27.27 9.22 -6.69
N LEU A 96 -26.77 8.75 -5.55
CA LEU A 96 -27.54 7.97 -4.59
C LEU A 96 -28.64 8.80 -3.93
N GLU A 97 -28.41 10.09 -3.66
CA GLU A 97 -29.43 10.99 -3.15
C GLU A 97 -30.52 11.28 -4.19
N ILE A 98 -30.13 11.67 -5.39
CA ILE A 98 -31.08 12.12 -6.46
C ILE A 98 -31.85 10.95 -7.04
N CYS A 99 -31.17 9.86 -7.42
CA CYS A 99 -31.81 8.77 -8.16
C CYS A 99 -32.41 7.69 -7.26
N PHE A 100 -31.88 7.51 -6.06
CA PHE A 100 -32.28 6.43 -5.15
C PHE A 100 -32.82 6.90 -3.80
N CYS A 101 -32.91 8.22 -3.56
CA CYS A 101 -33.35 8.82 -2.31
C CYS A 101 -32.59 8.29 -1.08
N ASN A 102 -31.31 7.90 -1.24
CA ASN A 102 -30.49 7.37 -0.16
C ASN A 102 -29.78 8.50 0.60
N LEU A 103 -30.50 9.15 1.49
CA LEU A 103 -29.97 10.24 2.34
C LEU A 103 -29.01 9.75 3.45
N SER A 104 -28.92 8.45 3.66
CA SER A 104 -28.05 7.88 4.73
C SER A 104 -26.63 7.59 4.25
N PHE A 105 -26.33 7.74 2.97
CA PHE A 105 -25.02 7.48 2.41
C PHE A 105 -24.01 8.54 2.83
N SER A 106 -22.77 8.12 3.09
CA SER A 106 -21.66 8.99 3.41
C SER A 106 -20.37 8.51 2.74
N TYR A 107 -19.75 9.37 1.96
CA TYR A 107 -18.42 9.11 1.41
C TYR A 107 -17.34 9.31 2.49
N LYS A 108 -16.40 8.38 2.58
CA LYS A 108 -15.29 8.39 3.54
C LYS A 108 -13.95 8.29 2.82
N ARG A 109 -12.98 9.06 3.31
CA ARG A 109 -11.60 8.94 2.88
C ARG A 109 -10.88 7.90 3.73
N CYS A 110 -10.01 7.10 3.12
CA CYS A 110 -9.21 6.11 3.83
C CYS A 110 -8.30 6.80 4.86
N ALA A 111 -8.61 6.61 6.15
CA ALA A 111 -7.84 7.17 7.25
C ALA A 111 -6.39 6.69 7.23
N ALA A 112 -6.19 5.43 6.92
CA ALA A 112 -4.89 4.84 6.78
C ALA A 112 -4.07 5.55 5.69
N HIS A 113 -4.65 5.87 4.52
CA HIS A 113 -3.97 6.62 3.47
C HIS A 113 -3.64 8.06 3.92
N ILE A 114 -4.52 8.71 4.69
CA ILE A 114 -4.26 10.06 5.25
C ILE A 114 -3.05 10.02 6.19
N ILE A 115 -2.99 9.03 7.09
CA ILE A 115 -1.86 8.86 8.01
C ILE A 115 -0.57 8.65 7.21
N ASN A 116 -0.58 7.78 6.19
CA ASN A 116 0.58 7.56 5.34
C ASN A 116 1.06 8.83 4.64
N LEU A 117 0.14 9.64 4.12
CA LEU A 117 0.48 10.92 3.50
C LEU A 117 1.09 11.90 4.51
N ALA A 118 0.56 11.95 5.73
CA ALA A 118 1.10 12.79 6.80
C ALA A 118 2.51 12.35 7.20
N VAL A 119 2.73 11.04 7.40
CA VAL A 119 4.05 10.48 7.68
C VAL A 119 5.03 10.79 6.54
N LYS A 120 4.63 10.56 5.29
CA LYS A 120 5.47 10.88 4.12
C LYS A 120 5.82 12.36 4.02
N ALA A 121 4.88 13.25 4.35
CA ALA A 121 5.12 14.69 4.32
C ALA A 121 6.15 15.12 5.39
N GLU A 122 6.03 14.60 6.61
CA GLU A 122 6.96 14.88 7.71
C GLU A 122 8.35 14.30 7.43
N MET A 123 8.40 13.12 6.83
CA MET A 123 9.64 12.38 6.56
C MET A 123 10.44 12.90 5.34
N LYS A 124 9.95 13.88 4.58
CA LYS A 124 10.67 14.47 3.44
C LYS A 124 12.09 14.94 3.78
N HIS A 125 12.32 15.39 5.00
CA HIS A 125 13.64 15.81 5.46
C HIS A 125 14.65 14.66 5.62
N LEU A 126 14.16 13.41 5.67
CA LEU A 126 14.99 12.20 5.81
C LEU A 126 15.19 11.48 4.48
N ASP A 127 14.55 11.94 3.41
CA ASP A 127 14.52 11.26 2.11
C ASP A 127 15.90 10.97 1.51
N THR A 128 16.88 11.85 1.71
CA THR A 128 18.23 11.65 1.15
C THR A 128 18.92 10.42 1.72
N SER A 129 18.83 10.22 3.04
CA SER A 129 19.45 9.06 3.72
C SER A 129 18.70 7.77 3.38
N ILE A 130 17.37 7.81 3.30
CA ILE A 130 16.54 6.69 2.88
C ILE A 130 16.78 6.34 1.41
N MET A 131 16.87 7.34 0.53
CA MET A 131 17.17 7.13 -0.89
C MET A 131 18.54 6.48 -1.08
N LYS A 132 19.52 6.84 -0.26
CA LYS A 132 20.84 6.24 -0.25
C LYS A 132 20.75 4.75 0.13
N LEU A 133 20.01 4.44 1.21
CA LEU A 133 19.78 3.07 1.64
C LEU A 133 19.02 2.23 0.60
N ARG A 134 18.02 2.80 -0.07
CA ARG A 134 17.32 2.15 -1.20
C ARG A 134 18.28 1.75 -2.31
N ARG A 135 19.13 2.68 -2.75
CA ARG A 135 20.14 2.40 -3.79
C ARG A 135 21.12 1.32 -3.36
N PHE A 136 21.54 1.32 -2.12
CA PHE A 136 22.39 0.29 -1.54
C PHE A 136 21.72 -1.09 -1.63
N VAL A 137 20.50 -1.21 -1.14
CA VAL A 137 19.72 -2.47 -1.19
C VAL A 137 19.50 -2.95 -2.62
N ILE A 138 19.11 -2.06 -3.53
CA ILE A 138 18.92 -2.38 -4.94
C ILE A 138 20.22 -2.89 -5.57
N LYS A 139 21.35 -2.25 -5.26
CA LYS A 139 22.65 -2.66 -5.78
C LYS A 139 23.02 -4.07 -5.36
N ILE A 140 22.81 -4.43 -4.11
CA ILE A 140 23.08 -5.79 -3.60
C ILE A 140 22.12 -6.80 -4.28
N ARG A 141 20.82 -6.50 -4.31
CA ARG A 141 19.81 -7.42 -4.87
C ARG A 141 20.02 -7.72 -6.35
N ASN A 142 20.55 -6.77 -7.10
CA ASN A 142 20.78 -6.89 -8.55
C ASN A 142 22.15 -7.47 -8.90
N SER A 143 22.95 -7.87 -7.90
CA SER A 143 24.27 -8.45 -8.13
C SER A 143 24.37 -9.83 -7.46
N GLN A 144 24.46 -10.86 -8.29
CA GLN A 144 24.64 -12.24 -7.79
C GLN A 144 25.92 -12.36 -6.99
N VAL A 145 27.00 -11.71 -7.41
CA VAL A 145 28.30 -11.72 -6.69
C VAL A 145 28.13 -11.17 -5.27
N LEU A 146 27.51 -9.99 -5.11
CA LEU A 146 27.30 -9.40 -3.79
C LEU A 146 26.38 -10.26 -2.90
N LEU A 147 25.37 -10.93 -3.50
CA LEU A 147 24.50 -11.84 -2.76
C LEU A 147 25.22 -13.10 -2.28
N ASP A 148 26.10 -13.66 -3.10
CA ASP A 148 26.86 -14.86 -2.73
C ASP A 148 27.94 -14.55 -1.69
N ASP A 149 28.58 -13.38 -1.79
CA ASP A 149 29.51 -12.90 -0.76
C ASP A 149 28.76 -12.62 0.55
N LEU A 150 27.59 -11.99 0.51
CA LEU A 150 26.75 -11.78 1.69
C LEU A 150 26.37 -13.09 2.37
N LYS A 151 25.97 -14.11 1.60
CA LYS A 151 25.70 -15.47 2.14
C LYS A 151 26.95 -16.06 2.80
N SER A 152 28.10 -15.89 2.18
CA SER A 152 29.36 -16.39 2.70
C SER A 152 29.75 -15.71 4.02
N ILE A 153 29.58 -14.38 4.10
CA ILE A 153 29.81 -13.62 5.33
C ILE A 153 28.85 -14.08 6.44
N CYS A 154 27.57 -14.29 6.13
CA CYS A 154 26.59 -14.81 7.08
C CYS A 154 27.02 -16.17 7.65
N ARG A 155 27.51 -17.10 6.79
CA ARG A 155 28.02 -18.41 7.24
C ARG A 155 29.22 -18.26 8.17
N ILE A 156 30.19 -17.41 7.83
CA ILE A 156 31.38 -17.16 8.66
C ILE A 156 30.98 -16.59 10.02
N LYS A 157 29.96 -15.72 10.05
CA LYS A 157 29.43 -15.11 11.28
C LYS A 157 28.44 -15.99 12.03
N ASN A 158 28.18 -17.20 11.54
CA ASN A 158 27.17 -18.10 12.09
C ASN A 158 25.78 -17.43 12.23
N LYS A 159 25.39 -16.64 11.22
CA LYS A 159 24.11 -15.94 11.13
C LYS A 159 23.27 -16.50 10.00
N GLU A 160 21.95 -16.48 10.20
CA GLU A 160 21.02 -16.79 9.13
C GLU A 160 21.13 -15.76 8.00
N PHE A 161 21.15 -16.24 6.76
CA PHE A 161 21.06 -15.36 5.60
C PHE A 161 19.65 -14.84 5.44
N LEU A 162 19.48 -13.56 5.56
CA LEU A 162 18.22 -12.88 5.29
C LEU A 162 18.34 -12.04 4.02
N MET A 163 17.47 -12.31 3.04
CA MET A 163 17.47 -11.52 1.80
C MET A 163 17.20 -10.05 2.10
N PRO A 164 18.02 -9.09 1.62
CA PRO A 164 17.74 -7.67 1.78
C PRO A 164 16.37 -7.31 1.20
N ILE A 165 15.56 -6.58 1.95
CA ILE A 165 14.21 -6.16 1.52
C ILE A 165 14.33 -4.82 0.81
N GLN A 166 13.86 -4.75 -0.43
CA GLN A 166 13.70 -3.51 -1.16
C GLN A 166 12.35 -2.90 -0.79
N ASP A 167 12.32 -1.62 -0.48
CA ASP A 167 11.05 -0.95 -0.27
C ASP A 167 10.32 -0.69 -1.61
N VAL A 168 9.01 -0.62 -1.51
CA VAL A 168 8.11 -0.31 -2.62
C VAL A 168 7.25 0.85 -2.18
N GLU A 169 7.39 1.99 -2.84
CA GLU A 169 6.74 3.26 -2.45
C GLU A 169 5.24 3.17 -2.25
N THR A 170 4.59 2.26 -2.96
CA THR A 170 3.14 2.05 -2.89
C THR A 170 2.71 1.13 -1.73
N ARG A 171 3.66 0.41 -1.10
CA ARG A 171 3.34 -0.51 0.00
C ARG A 171 3.54 0.15 1.35
N TRP A 172 2.55 0.00 2.20
CA TRP A 172 2.64 0.32 3.62
C TRP A 172 3.75 -0.50 4.27
N ASN A 173 4.44 0.07 5.21
CA ASN A 173 5.53 -0.59 5.95
C ASN A 173 6.74 -1.05 5.11
N ALA A 174 6.78 -0.83 3.80
CA ALA A 174 7.89 -1.33 3.00
C ALA A 174 9.22 -0.67 3.37
N THR A 175 9.21 0.64 3.62
CA THR A 175 10.39 1.38 4.10
C THR A 175 10.79 0.90 5.49
N TYR A 176 9.84 0.72 6.41
CA TYR A 176 10.10 0.16 7.74
C TYR A 176 10.78 -1.22 7.64
N GLN A 177 10.21 -2.14 6.87
CA GLN A 177 10.75 -3.49 6.68
C GLN A 177 12.16 -3.48 6.06
N MET A 178 12.41 -2.57 5.12
CA MET A 178 13.74 -2.38 4.54
C MET A 178 14.76 -1.96 5.62
N ILE A 179 14.42 -0.97 6.43
CA ILE A 179 15.30 -0.44 7.49
C ILE A 179 15.53 -1.50 8.57
N GLU A 180 14.46 -2.10 9.08
CA GLU A 180 14.52 -3.17 10.08
C GLU A 180 15.45 -4.30 9.63
N ARG A 181 15.32 -4.76 8.38
CA ARG A 181 16.19 -5.78 7.79
C ARG A 181 17.65 -5.34 7.76
N GLN A 182 17.93 -4.09 7.45
CA GLN A 182 19.29 -3.57 7.42
C GLN A 182 19.91 -3.48 8.82
N ILE A 183 19.12 -3.14 9.83
CA ILE A 183 19.59 -3.10 11.23
C ILE A 183 19.94 -4.50 11.72
N VAL A 184 19.05 -5.49 11.48
CA VAL A 184 19.32 -6.88 11.86
C VAL A 184 20.58 -7.44 11.21
N MET A 185 20.90 -6.97 10.02
CA MET A 185 22.05 -7.44 9.25
C MET A 185 23.24 -6.47 9.26
N GLN A 186 23.22 -5.42 10.07
CA GLN A 186 24.16 -4.31 9.99
C GLN A 186 25.62 -4.78 10.02
N ASP A 187 25.98 -5.67 10.95
CA ASP A 187 27.35 -6.18 11.10
C ASP A 187 27.86 -6.98 9.89
N VAL A 188 26.99 -7.76 9.24
CA VAL A 188 27.36 -8.49 8.00
C VAL A 188 27.40 -7.55 6.81
N MET A 189 26.53 -6.53 6.76
CA MET A 189 26.54 -5.52 5.72
C MET A 189 27.80 -4.64 5.79
N GLU A 190 28.26 -4.26 6.96
CA GLU A 190 29.52 -3.51 7.15
C GLU A 190 30.73 -4.29 6.62
N ILE A 191 30.79 -5.60 6.84
CA ILE A 191 31.84 -6.45 6.27
C ILE A 191 31.75 -6.48 4.75
N LEU A 192 30.53 -6.66 4.19
CA LEU A 192 30.31 -6.65 2.74
C LEU A 192 30.74 -5.31 2.12
N VAL A 193 30.42 -4.19 2.78
CA VAL A 193 30.82 -2.84 2.34
C VAL A 193 32.34 -2.70 2.31
N ASN A 194 33.02 -3.17 3.35
CA ASN A 194 34.48 -3.12 3.42
C ASN A 194 35.14 -4.02 2.36
N SER A 195 34.54 -5.17 2.05
CA SER A 195 35.06 -6.06 0.98
C SER A 195 34.84 -5.51 -0.42
N HIS A 196 33.86 -4.64 -0.61
CA HIS A 196 33.49 -4.02 -1.89
C HIS A 196 33.44 -2.49 -1.81
N GLU A 197 34.46 -1.89 -1.17
CA GLU A 197 34.48 -0.47 -0.84
C GLU A 197 34.21 0.44 -2.04
N ASN A 198 34.83 0.15 -3.18
CA ASN A 198 34.69 0.93 -4.41
C ASN A 198 33.26 0.98 -4.96
N ILE A 199 32.43 0.01 -4.61
CA ILE A 199 31.07 -0.13 -5.15
C ILE A 199 30.02 0.29 -4.11
N LEU A 200 30.22 -0.05 -2.84
CA LEU A 200 29.20 0.03 -1.82
C LEU A 200 29.37 1.19 -0.84
N LYS A 201 30.60 1.66 -0.59
CA LYS A 201 30.88 2.69 0.43
C LYS A 201 30.10 3.98 0.21
N SER A 202 29.99 4.44 -1.03
CA SER A 202 29.23 5.65 -1.35
C SER A 202 27.72 5.50 -1.19
N LEU A 203 27.22 4.27 -1.22
CA LEU A 203 25.80 3.93 -1.10
C LEU A 203 25.41 3.56 0.33
N TYR A 204 26.36 3.18 1.18
CA TYR A 204 26.07 2.79 2.55
C TYR A 204 25.92 4.03 3.45
N PRO A 205 24.91 4.07 4.35
CA PRO A 205 24.71 5.20 5.24
C PRO A 205 25.91 5.42 6.16
N THR A 206 26.28 6.67 6.36
CA THR A 206 27.33 7.07 7.31
C THR A 206 26.85 6.99 8.74
N SER A 207 27.78 7.04 9.71
CA SER A 207 27.46 7.07 11.14
C SER A 207 26.52 8.23 11.53
N SER A 208 26.57 9.35 10.81
CA SER A 208 25.69 10.51 11.03
C SER A 208 24.32 10.37 10.34
N GLU A 209 24.18 9.49 9.35
CA GLU A 209 22.93 9.23 8.64
C GLU A 209 22.09 8.15 9.34
N TRP A 210 22.72 7.16 9.96
CA TRP A 210 22.02 6.09 10.67
C TRP A 210 21.04 6.57 11.74
N PRO A 211 21.36 7.53 12.63
CA PRO A 211 20.38 8.05 13.58
C PRO A 211 19.14 8.64 12.92
N LYS A 212 19.29 9.29 11.75
CA LYS A 212 18.16 9.83 10.97
C LYS A 212 17.28 8.72 10.39
N ILE A 213 17.91 7.64 9.90
CA ILE A 213 17.20 6.47 9.38
C ILE A 213 16.44 5.75 10.52
N MET A 214 17.04 5.66 11.71
CA MET A 214 16.42 5.02 12.87
C MET A 214 15.15 5.70 13.35
N VAL A 215 14.97 7.00 13.10
CA VAL A 215 13.73 7.71 13.41
C VAL A 215 12.52 7.10 12.69
N TYR A 216 12.71 6.52 11.50
CA TYR A 216 11.64 5.81 10.77
C TYR A 216 11.07 4.58 11.50
N ILE A 217 11.77 4.02 12.46
CA ILE A 217 11.32 2.85 13.22
C ILE A 217 10.51 3.24 14.45
N LEU A 218 10.61 4.50 14.87
CA LEU A 218 9.96 5.01 16.06
C LEU A 218 8.52 5.50 15.78
N PHE A 219 8.16 5.64 14.52
CA PHE A 219 6.83 6.04 14.03
C PHE A 219 6.15 4.93 13.22
#